data_c5ecafabd0578864ea56a936239fc2bf
#
_entry.id   c5ecafabd0578864ea56a936239fc2bf
#
_cell.length_a   1.000
_cell.length_b   1.000
_cell.length_c   1.000
_cell.angle_alpha   90.00
_cell.angle_beta   90.00
_cell.angle_gamma   90.00
#
_symmetry.space_group_name_H-M   'P 1'
#
loop_
_entity.id
_entity.type
_entity.pdbx_description
1 polymer ?
#
loop_
_entity_poly.entity_id
_entity_poly.type
_entity_poly.pdbx_seq_one_letter_code
_entity_poly.pdbx_strand_id
1 'polypeptide(L)'
;MPISHDAFVDAQHGSWNILLTPTKPVPHEWVGDVRGKRVLGLASGGAQQMPVMAALGAQCTVLDYSSRQCEREYEVADREGYDIEVIQADMTQPLPFADGSFDLIINPVSNCYIEQVKPVFRECYRVLKPGGSLIGGYDNGINYIFDNEETTLTYALPFNPLHDERARQLLLDEDAGMQFSHTLDEQIGGQLEAGFTLRALYEDTNGEGNLHEHHVPTFVATWSVKPAR
;
A
#
# COMPACT_ATOMS: atom_id res chain seq x y z
N MET A 1 7.72 -7.36 8.68
CA MET A 1 7.49 -8.54 9.57
C MET A 1 6.04 -8.50 10.03
N PRO A 2 5.37 -9.66 10.25
CA PRO A 2 4.04 -9.71 10.85
C PRO A 2 4.01 -8.99 12.21
N ILE A 3 2.84 -8.47 12.61
CA ILE A 3 2.72 -7.84 13.94
C ILE A 3 2.95 -8.87 15.06
N SER A 4 3.39 -8.40 16.23
CA SER A 4 3.49 -9.21 17.43
C SER A 4 2.12 -9.46 18.07
N HIS A 5 2.04 -10.45 18.98
CA HIS A 5 0.84 -10.65 19.81
C HIS A 5 0.52 -9.40 20.64
N ASP A 6 1.52 -8.79 21.26
CA ASP A 6 1.32 -7.60 22.08
C ASP A 6 0.73 -6.44 21.27
N ALA A 7 1.22 -6.21 20.03
CA ALA A 7 0.68 -5.18 19.16
C ALA A 7 -0.78 -5.45 18.75
N PHE A 8 -1.17 -6.72 18.59
CA PHE A 8 -2.57 -7.10 18.35
C PHE A 8 -3.45 -6.80 19.56
N VAL A 9 -3.01 -7.20 20.75
CA VAL A 9 -3.71 -6.92 22.02
C VAL A 9 -3.82 -5.43 22.30
N ASP A 10 -2.75 -4.66 22.07
CA ASP A 10 -2.75 -3.20 22.20
C ASP A 10 -3.79 -2.57 21.26
N ALA A 11 -3.89 -3.06 20.03
CA ALA A 11 -4.89 -2.58 19.08
C ALA A 11 -6.33 -2.85 19.55
N GLN A 12 -6.60 -4.01 20.17
CA GLN A 12 -7.92 -4.30 20.78
C GLN A 12 -8.28 -3.31 21.89
N HIS A 13 -7.28 -2.75 22.59
CA HIS A 13 -7.45 -1.74 23.63
C HIS A 13 -7.40 -0.29 23.10
N GLY A 14 -7.32 -0.10 21.77
CA GLY A 14 -7.33 1.21 21.12
C GLY A 14 -5.97 1.88 20.96
N SER A 15 -4.88 1.21 21.33
CA SER A 15 -3.51 1.67 21.08
C SER A 15 -2.94 0.97 19.85
N TRP A 16 -2.93 1.66 18.70
CA TRP A 16 -2.51 1.06 17.46
C TRP A 16 -1.88 2.08 16.51
N ASN A 17 -1.04 1.58 15.63
CA ASN A 17 -0.53 2.30 14.47
C ASN A 17 -0.44 1.36 13.27
N ILE A 18 -0.64 1.90 12.08
CA ILE A 18 -0.30 1.23 10.82
C ILE A 18 0.60 2.14 9.99
N LEU A 19 1.49 1.53 9.23
CA LEU A 19 2.37 2.22 8.29
C LEU A 19 1.92 1.95 6.87
N LEU A 20 1.90 2.98 6.04
CA LEU A 20 1.74 2.89 4.59
C LEU A 20 3.04 3.28 3.87
N THR A 21 3.90 3.99 4.57
CA THR A 21 5.24 4.44 4.18
C THR A 21 6.23 4.07 5.27
N PRO A 22 7.55 4.11 5.04
CA PRO A 22 8.53 3.47 5.94
C PRO A 22 8.51 3.94 7.39
N THR A 23 8.29 5.23 7.67
CA THR A 23 8.52 5.78 9.02
C THR A 23 7.32 6.40 9.69
N LYS A 24 6.37 6.96 8.93
CA LYS A 24 5.27 7.73 9.49
C LYS A 24 4.00 6.90 9.68
N PRO A 25 3.45 6.84 10.90
CA PRO A 25 2.16 6.21 11.12
C PRO A 25 1.03 6.99 10.42
N VAL A 26 0.04 6.26 9.97
CA VAL A 26 -1.18 6.83 9.38
C VAL A 26 -1.97 7.56 10.45
N PRO A 27 -2.43 8.81 10.19
CA PRO A 27 -3.35 9.49 11.10
C PRO A 27 -4.62 8.67 11.34
N HIS A 28 -5.04 8.50 12.58
CA HIS A 28 -6.19 7.66 12.93
C HIS A 28 -7.49 8.11 12.24
N GLU A 29 -7.64 9.40 11.97
CA GLU A 29 -8.81 9.93 11.27
C GLU A 29 -8.94 9.45 9.82
N TRP A 30 -7.84 8.99 9.18
CA TRP A 30 -7.90 8.40 7.83
C TRP A 30 -8.57 7.03 7.83
N VAL A 31 -8.39 6.29 8.90
CA VAL A 31 -8.99 4.96 9.11
C VAL A 31 -10.40 5.10 9.69
N GLY A 32 -10.56 5.98 10.66
CA GLY A 32 -11.83 6.20 11.37
C GLY A 32 -12.31 4.96 12.15
N ASP A 33 -13.60 4.91 12.44
CA ASP A 33 -14.19 3.72 13.07
C ASP A 33 -14.46 2.64 12.00
N VAL A 34 -13.75 1.52 12.13
CA VAL A 34 -13.86 0.36 11.19
C VAL A 34 -14.68 -0.80 11.75
N ARG A 35 -15.22 -0.70 12.94
CA ARG A 35 -16.00 -1.77 13.57
C ARG A 35 -17.19 -2.17 12.70
N GLY A 36 -17.21 -3.44 12.30
CA GLY A 36 -18.23 -4.02 11.42
C GLY A 36 -18.15 -3.58 9.96
N LYS A 37 -17.17 -2.75 9.59
CA LYS A 37 -16.93 -2.35 8.20
C LYS A 37 -16.13 -3.40 7.45
N ARG A 38 -16.33 -3.46 6.14
CA ARG A 38 -15.53 -4.31 5.24
C ARG A 38 -14.29 -3.55 4.79
N VAL A 39 -13.12 -4.09 5.12
CA VAL A 39 -11.81 -3.51 4.80
C VAL A 39 -11.05 -4.44 3.86
N LEU A 40 -10.56 -3.89 2.75
CA LEU A 40 -9.69 -4.59 1.82
C LEU A 40 -8.24 -4.14 2.03
N GLY A 41 -7.35 -5.08 2.32
CA GLY A 41 -5.91 -4.93 2.15
C GLY A 41 -5.53 -5.30 0.71
N LEU A 42 -5.20 -4.31 -0.11
CA LEU A 42 -4.81 -4.51 -1.50
C LEU A 42 -3.28 -4.53 -1.61
N ALA A 43 -2.73 -5.67 -2.08
CA ALA A 43 -1.29 -5.94 -2.04
C ALA A 43 -0.69 -5.60 -0.67
N SER A 44 -1.40 -6.02 0.38
CA SER A 44 -1.14 -5.71 1.79
C SER A 44 -0.92 -7.00 2.60
N GLY A 45 -0.47 -8.06 1.93
CA GLY A 45 -0.14 -9.31 2.60
C GLY A 45 1.08 -9.17 3.52
N GLY A 46 1.26 -10.15 4.42
CA GLY A 46 2.37 -10.15 5.37
C GLY A 46 1.98 -9.79 6.81
N ALA A 47 0.68 -9.66 7.07
CA ALA A 47 0.09 -9.49 8.39
C ALA A 47 0.65 -8.30 9.18
N GLN A 48 0.63 -7.13 8.56
CA GLN A 48 1.04 -5.87 9.20
C GLN A 48 -0.18 -4.98 9.49
N GLN A 49 -0.95 -4.59 8.48
CA GLN A 49 -2.06 -3.67 8.61
C GLN A 49 -3.37 -4.39 8.96
N MET A 50 -3.63 -5.53 8.30
CA MET A 50 -4.94 -6.18 8.41
C MET A 50 -5.23 -6.81 9.77
N PRO A 51 -4.26 -7.39 10.49
CA PRO A 51 -4.49 -7.81 11.87
C PRO A 51 -4.91 -6.66 12.80
N VAL A 52 -4.36 -5.46 12.60
CA VAL A 52 -4.79 -4.27 13.36
C VAL A 52 -6.25 -3.93 13.05
N MET A 53 -6.66 -3.97 11.77
CA MET A 53 -8.06 -3.74 11.39
C MET A 53 -8.99 -4.79 12.00
N ALA A 54 -8.58 -6.07 12.01
CA ALA A 54 -9.32 -7.15 12.65
C ALA A 54 -9.46 -6.93 14.17
N ALA A 55 -8.39 -6.54 14.85
CA ALA A 55 -8.40 -6.20 16.27
C ALA A 55 -9.37 -5.06 16.59
N LEU A 56 -9.56 -4.11 15.67
CA LEU A 56 -10.52 -3.01 15.75
C LEU A 56 -11.96 -3.42 15.38
N GLY A 57 -12.17 -4.69 15.00
CA GLY A 57 -13.49 -5.24 14.71
C GLY A 57 -13.96 -5.09 13.27
N ALA A 58 -13.04 -4.87 12.32
CA ALA A 58 -13.35 -4.87 10.90
C ALA A 58 -13.55 -6.30 10.36
N GLN A 59 -14.29 -6.41 9.24
CA GLN A 59 -14.36 -7.61 8.41
C GLN A 59 -13.25 -7.48 7.34
N CYS A 60 -12.19 -8.27 7.50
CA CYS A 60 -10.97 -8.12 6.72
C CYS A 60 -10.93 -9.07 5.53
N THR A 61 -10.56 -8.53 4.37
CA THR A 61 -10.19 -9.27 3.16
C THR A 61 -8.81 -8.80 2.73
N VAL A 62 -7.91 -9.72 2.37
CA VAL A 62 -6.60 -9.42 1.76
C VAL A 62 -6.58 -9.96 0.35
N LEU A 63 -6.07 -9.16 -0.60
CA LEU A 63 -5.69 -9.62 -1.92
C LEU A 63 -4.20 -9.33 -2.10
N ASP A 64 -3.43 -10.38 -2.35
CA ASP A 64 -1.98 -10.27 -2.58
C ASP A 64 -1.53 -11.28 -3.65
N TYR A 65 -0.51 -10.92 -4.43
CA TYR A 65 0.05 -11.80 -5.45
C TYR A 65 0.94 -12.90 -4.85
N SER A 66 1.63 -12.59 -3.76
CA SER A 66 2.61 -13.47 -3.12
C SER A 66 1.94 -14.52 -2.22
N SER A 67 2.06 -15.80 -2.57
CA SER A 67 1.59 -16.91 -1.72
C SER A 67 2.18 -16.82 -0.31
N ARG A 68 3.47 -16.47 -0.19
CA ARG A 68 4.15 -16.32 1.10
C ARG A 68 3.56 -15.20 1.95
N GLN A 69 3.11 -14.10 1.34
CA GLN A 69 2.46 -13.02 2.08
C GLN A 69 1.05 -13.43 2.49
N CYS A 70 0.32 -14.17 1.63
CA CYS A 70 -0.98 -14.75 1.97
C CYS A 70 -0.89 -15.75 3.13
N GLU A 71 0.12 -16.63 3.13
CA GLU A 71 0.36 -17.60 4.21
C GLU A 71 0.56 -16.89 5.56
N ARG A 72 1.30 -15.78 5.59
CA ARG A 72 1.51 -15.00 6.82
C ARG A 72 0.23 -14.40 7.40
N GLU A 73 -0.73 -14.02 6.54
CA GLU A 73 -2.04 -13.56 7.02
C GLU A 73 -2.78 -14.67 7.76
N TYR A 74 -2.78 -15.89 7.21
CA TYR A 74 -3.39 -17.05 7.89
C TYR A 74 -2.67 -17.41 9.18
N GLU A 75 -1.31 -17.41 9.19
CA GLU A 75 -0.52 -17.70 10.40
C GLU A 75 -0.88 -16.75 11.55
N VAL A 76 -1.04 -15.46 11.27
CA VAL A 76 -1.38 -14.47 12.30
C VAL A 76 -2.86 -14.57 12.67
N ALA A 77 -3.75 -14.79 11.71
CA ALA A 77 -5.17 -14.98 11.98
C ALA A 77 -5.43 -16.19 12.90
N ASP A 78 -4.78 -17.31 12.61
CA ASP A 78 -4.85 -18.52 13.46
C ASP A 78 -4.28 -18.28 14.86
N ARG A 79 -3.14 -17.58 14.94
CA ARG A 79 -2.48 -17.25 16.22
C ARG A 79 -3.35 -16.36 17.10
N GLU A 80 -4.00 -15.34 16.51
CA GLU A 80 -4.78 -14.33 17.24
C GLU A 80 -6.27 -14.66 17.32
N GLY A 81 -6.73 -15.65 16.57
CA GLY A 81 -8.11 -16.17 16.64
C GLY A 81 -9.14 -15.24 15.99
N TYR A 82 -8.83 -14.62 14.83
CA TYR A 82 -9.78 -13.82 14.06
C TYR A 82 -10.00 -14.39 12.65
N ASP A 83 -11.16 -14.10 12.07
CA ASP A 83 -11.47 -14.51 10.70
C ASP A 83 -10.93 -13.49 9.69
N ILE A 84 -10.34 -14.00 8.59
CA ILE A 84 -9.88 -13.21 7.46
C ILE A 84 -10.12 -13.95 6.15
N GLU A 85 -10.55 -13.24 5.12
CA GLU A 85 -10.58 -13.76 3.76
C GLU A 85 -9.27 -13.37 3.05
N VAL A 86 -8.53 -14.36 2.54
CA VAL A 86 -7.27 -14.12 1.82
C VAL A 86 -7.40 -14.67 0.40
N ILE A 87 -7.16 -13.81 -0.58
CA ILE A 87 -7.25 -14.12 -2.01
C ILE A 87 -5.88 -13.91 -2.64
N GLN A 88 -5.28 -14.99 -3.13
CA GLN A 88 -4.07 -14.88 -3.94
C GLN A 88 -4.46 -14.48 -5.36
N ALA A 89 -4.19 -13.22 -5.74
CA ALA A 89 -4.51 -12.70 -7.06
C ALA A 89 -3.61 -11.51 -7.45
N ASP A 90 -3.59 -11.20 -8.74
CA ASP A 90 -2.87 -10.07 -9.33
C ASP A 90 -3.77 -8.83 -9.34
N MET A 91 -3.37 -7.76 -8.64
CA MET A 91 -4.14 -6.52 -8.58
C MET A 91 -4.20 -5.74 -9.90
N THR A 92 -3.38 -6.11 -10.90
CA THR A 92 -3.43 -5.53 -12.25
C THR A 92 -4.60 -6.07 -13.07
N GLN A 93 -5.20 -7.19 -12.64
CA GLN A 93 -6.39 -7.77 -13.25
C GLN A 93 -7.66 -7.19 -12.60
N PRO A 94 -8.85 -7.33 -13.24
CA PRO A 94 -10.10 -6.96 -12.59
C PRO A 94 -10.23 -7.62 -11.21
N LEU A 95 -10.44 -6.81 -10.17
CA LEU A 95 -10.56 -7.33 -8.82
C LEU A 95 -11.81 -8.22 -8.68
N PRO A 96 -11.70 -9.41 -8.04
CA PRO A 96 -12.77 -10.42 -7.97
C PRO A 96 -13.88 -10.03 -6.97
N PHE A 97 -14.24 -8.75 -6.92
CA PHE A 97 -15.23 -8.21 -6.01
C PHE A 97 -16.30 -7.45 -6.78
N ALA A 98 -17.53 -7.47 -6.25
CA ALA A 98 -18.62 -6.67 -6.77
C ALA A 98 -18.40 -5.17 -6.51
N ASP A 99 -19.06 -4.32 -7.30
CA ASP A 99 -19.06 -2.88 -7.09
C ASP A 99 -19.56 -2.53 -5.69
N GLY A 100 -18.93 -1.56 -5.04
CA GLY A 100 -19.34 -1.10 -3.72
C GLY A 100 -19.23 -2.15 -2.62
N SER A 101 -18.26 -3.04 -2.67
CA SER A 101 -18.06 -4.10 -1.68
C SER A 101 -17.43 -3.62 -0.38
N PHE A 102 -16.57 -2.59 -0.42
CA PHE A 102 -15.72 -2.21 0.70
C PHE A 102 -15.98 -0.79 1.20
N ASP A 103 -15.77 -0.57 2.49
CA ASP A 103 -15.85 0.73 3.14
C ASP A 103 -14.48 1.44 3.14
N LEU A 104 -13.38 0.65 3.22
CA LEU A 104 -12.00 1.12 3.25
C LEU A 104 -11.12 0.18 2.44
N ILE A 105 -10.20 0.75 1.66
CA ILE A 105 -9.07 0.03 1.05
C ILE A 105 -7.78 0.57 1.66
N ILE A 106 -6.90 -0.35 2.07
CA ILE A 106 -5.55 -0.07 2.55
C ILE A 106 -4.57 -0.64 1.52
N ASN A 107 -3.78 0.22 0.88
CA ASN A 107 -2.80 -0.16 -0.12
C ASN A 107 -1.42 0.39 0.31
N PRO A 108 -0.62 -0.39 1.06
CA PRO A 108 0.75 0.03 1.42
C PRO A 108 1.64 0.07 0.18
N VAL A 109 2.89 0.51 0.32
CA VAL A 109 3.81 0.61 -0.81
C VAL A 109 3.93 -0.72 -1.54
N SER A 110 3.30 -0.80 -2.71
CA SER A 110 3.24 -2.00 -3.55
C SER A 110 3.11 -1.66 -5.04
N ASN A 111 2.72 -0.44 -5.37
CA ASN A 111 2.57 0.00 -6.77
C ASN A 111 3.88 -0.07 -7.55
N CYS A 112 5.02 -0.03 -6.87
CA CYS A 112 6.33 -0.22 -7.48
C CYS A 112 6.51 -1.60 -8.16
N TYR A 113 5.70 -2.59 -7.85
CA TYR A 113 5.77 -3.92 -8.48
C TYR A 113 4.91 -4.07 -9.74
N ILE A 114 4.23 -3.03 -10.18
CA ILE A 114 3.38 -3.05 -11.38
C ILE A 114 3.73 -1.92 -12.33
N GLU A 115 3.64 -2.15 -13.63
CA GLU A 115 3.98 -1.15 -14.65
C GLU A 115 2.90 -0.05 -14.80
N GLN A 116 1.63 -0.36 -14.56
CA GLN A 116 0.51 0.56 -14.77
C GLN A 116 -0.38 0.67 -13.55
N VAL A 117 -0.39 1.82 -12.88
CA VAL A 117 -1.14 2.05 -11.64
C VAL A 117 -2.56 2.59 -11.84
N LYS A 118 -2.80 3.36 -12.92
CA LYS A 118 -4.12 3.97 -13.16
C LYS A 118 -5.29 2.97 -13.27
N PRO A 119 -5.12 1.77 -13.90
CA PRO A 119 -6.17 0.75 -13.88
C PRO A 119 -6.52 0.28 -12.47
N VAL A 120 -5.52 0.13 -11.58
CA VAL A 120 -5.73 -0.29 -10.19
C VAL A 120 -6.58 0.73 -9.44
N PHE A 121 -6.33 2.03 -9.61
CA PHE A 121 -7.16 3.07 -8.98
C PHE A 121 -8.62 3.05 -9.47
N ARG A 122 -8.86 2.75 -10.76
CA ARG A 122 -10.22 2.56 -11.27
C ARG A 122 -10.93 1.38 -10.62
N GLU A 123 -10.23 0.26 -10.41
CA GLU A 123 -10.78 -0.89 -9.71
C GLU A 123 -11.02 -0.61 -8.22
N CYS A 124 -10.09 0.07 -7.55
CA CYS A 124 -10.31 0.55 -6.17
C CYS A 124 -11.57 1.41 -6.07
N TYR A 125 -11.74 2.36 -7.02
CA TYR A 125 -12.93 3.18 -7.07
C TYR A 125 -14.21 2.37 -7.30
N ARG A 126 -14.17 1.38 -8.19
CA ARG A 126 -15.30 0.51 -8.49
C ARG A 126 -15.75 -0.28 -7.25
N VAL A 127 -14.81 -0.94 -6.57
CA VAL A 127 -15.12 -1.83 -5.44
C VAL A 127 -15.41 -1.09 -4.12
N LEU A 128 -15.06 0.19 -4.01
CA LEU A 128 -15.45 1.02 -2.86
C LEU A 128 -16.91 1.44 -2.92
N LYS A 129 -17.55 1.44 -1.76
CA LYS A 129 -18.87 2.06 -1.57
C LYS A 129 -18.80 3.57 -1.79
N PRO A 130 -19.88 4.23 -2.22
CA PRO A 130 -19.98 5.68 -2.10
C PRO A 130 -19.70 6.13 -0.66
N GLY A 131 -18.82 7.13 -0.49
CA GLY A 131 -18.32 7.57 0.81
C GLY A 131 -17.18 6.73 1.39
N GLY A 132 -16.80 5.62 0.75
CA GLY A 132 -15.65 4.81 1.14
C GLY A 132 -14.31 5.46 0.83
N SER A 133 -13.26 5.00 1.48
CA SER A 133 -11.91 5.58 1.42
C SER A 133 -10.89 4.62 0.84
N LEU A 134 -9.93 5.18 0.10
CA LEU A 134 -8.65 4.57 -0.23
C LEU A 134 -7.57 5.31 0.54
N ILE A 135 -6.81 4.59 1.36
CA ILE A 135 -5.57 5.08 1.95
C ILE A 135 -4.41 4.28 1.38
N GLY A 136 -3.42 4.96 0.85
CA GLY A 136 -2.30 4.29 0.18
C GLY A 136 -0.98 4.99 0.40
N GLY A 137 0.10 4.20 0.38
CA GLY A 137 1.48 4.66 0.39
C GLY A 137 2.15 4.36 -0.95
N TYR A 138 2.94 5.29 -1.46
CA TYR A 138 3.55 5.21 -2.77
C TYR A 138 4.97 5.76 -2.76
N ASP A 139 5.86 5.11 -3.50
CA ASP A 139 7.13 5.68 -3.88
C ASP A 139 6.91 6.85 -4.85
N ASN A 140 7.68 7.93 -4.73
CA ASN A 140 7.57 9.11 -5.60
C ASN A 140 8.59 9.11 -6.75
N GLY A 141 9.35 8.01 -6.92
CA GLY A 141 10.35 7.84 -7.97
C GLY A 141 11.77 8.27 -7.58
N ILE A 142 11.95 9.01 -6.50
CA ILE A 142 13.27 9.54 -6.10
C ILE A 142 14.25 8.40 -5.78
N ASN A 143 13.82 7.32 -5.15
CA ASN A 143 14.66 6.17 -4.83
C ASN A 143 15.34 5.56 -6.07
N TYR A 144 14.69 5.64 -7.23
CA TYR A 144 15.14 4.95 -8.45
C TYR A 144 16.17 5.73 -9.28
N ILE A 145 16.46 6.99 -8.94
CA ILE A 145 17.35 7.81 -9.76
C ILE A 145 18.80 7.81 -9.27
N PHE A 146 19.04 7.35 -8.05
CA PHE A 146 20.38 7.37 -7.43
C PHE A 146 21.09 6.02 -7.54
N ASP A 147 22.40 6.05 -7.26
CA ASP A 147 23.21 4.87 -6.92
C ASP A 147 22.83 4.33 -5.52
N ASN A 148 23.38 3.16 -5.16
CA ASN A 148 23.06 2.52 -3.87
C ASN A 148 23.53 3.33 -2.65
N GLU A 149 24.52 4.22 -2.82
CA GLU A 149 24.97 5.15 -1.79
C GLU A 149 24.13 6.43 -1.72
N GLU A 150 23.11 6.55 -2.59
CA GLU A 150 22.23 7.72 -2.69
C GLU A 150 22.98 9.07 -2.91
N THR A 151 24.11 9.03 -3.63
CA THR A 151 24.98 10.19 -3.83
C THR A 151 25.03 10.70 -5.25
N THR A 152 24.79 9.82 -6.23
CA THR A 152 24.98 10.13 -7.65
C THR A 152 23.72 9.78 -8.45
N LEU A 153 23.24 10.72 -9.27
CA LEU A 153 22.15 10.45 -10.22
C LEU A 153 22.63 9.46 -11.28
N THR A 154 22.04 8.29 -11.33
CA THR A 154 22.46 7.16 -12.14
C THR A 154 21.46 6.76 -13.21
N TYR A 155 20.17 6.90 -12.91
CA TYR A 155 19.08 6.52 -13.80
C TYR A 155 18.15 7.70 -14.09
N ALA A 156 17.43 7.62 -15.21
CA ALA A 156 16.40 8.57 -15.56
C ALA A 156 15.01 8.05 -15.13
N LEU A 157 14.08 8.97 -14.91
CA LEU A 157 12.66 8.63 -14.75
C LEU A 157 11.94 8.68 -16.11
N PRO A 158 10.95 7.80 -16.35
CA PRO A 158 10.53 6.72 -15.45
C PRO A 158 11.55 5.58 -15.40
N PHE A 159 11.82 5.04 -14.22
CA PHE A 159 12.59 3.81 -14.07
C PHE A 159 11.69 2.64 -14.50
N ASN A 160 12.03 2.05 -15.64
CA ASN A 160 11.25 0.94 -16.19
C ASN A 160 12.20 -0.15 -16.74
N PRO A 161 12.37 -1.26 -16.01
CA PRO A 161 13.28 -2.33 -16.37
C PRO A 161 12.85 -3.14 -17.61
N LEU A 162 11.63 -2.94 -18.10
CA LEU A 162 11.20 -3.54 -19.39
C LEU A 162 11.77 -2.78 -20.59
N HIS A 163 12.20 -1.53 -20.41
CA HIS A 163 12.69 -0.65 -21.44
C HIS A 163 14.15 -0.19 -21.22
N ASP A 164 14.74 -0.52 -20.07
CA ASP A 164 16.12 -0.22 -19.72
C ASP A 164 16.83 -1.49 -19.21
N GLU A 165 17.73 -2.05 -20.03
CA GLU A 165 18.47 -3.27 -19.69
C GLU A 165 19.40 -3.05 -18.48
N ARG A 166 19.93 -1.84 -18.27
CA ARG A 166 20.78 -1.52 -17.13
C ARG A 166 19.96 -1.53 -15.83
N ALA A 167 18.77 -0.95 -15.86
CA ALA A 167 17.83 -0.99 -14.74
C ALA A 167 17.41 -2.43 -14.42
N ARG A 168 17.14 -3.22 -15.45
CA ARG A 168 16.80 -4.63 -15.31
C ARG A 168 17.92 -5.44 -14.68
N GLN A 169 19.16 -5.23 -15.12
CA GLN A 169 20.32 -5.95 -14.58
C GLN A 169 20.55 -5.60 -13.10
N LEU A 170 20.40 -4.34 -12.70
CA LEU A 170 20.45 -3.93 -11.29
C LEU A 170 19.49 -4.73 -10.42
N LEU A 171 18.21 -4.80 -10.80
CA LEU A 171 17.20 -5.52 -10.04
C LEU A 171 17.47 -7.03 -9.96
N LEU A 172 18.05 -7.62 -11.02
CA LEU A 172 18.46 -9.03 -11.02
C LEU A 172 19.64 -9.27 -10.07
N ASP A 173 20.61 -8.38 -10.06
CA ASP A 173 21.81 -8.49 -9.20
C ASP A 173 21.43 -8.34 -7.71
N GLU A 174 20.40 -7.56 -7.41
CA GLU A 174 19.89 -7.33 -6.05
C GLU A 174 18.81 -8.34 -5.59
N ASP A 175 18.37 -9.23 -6.47
CA ASP A 175 17.21 -10.13 -6.21
C ASP A 175 15.96 -9.36 -5.73
N ALA A 176 15.80 -8.14 -6.22
CA ALA A 176 14.79 -7.19 -5.74
C ALA A 176 13.40 -7.39 -6.38
N GLY A 177 13.30 -8.28 -7.37
CA GLY A 177 12.11 -8.41 -8.22
C GLY A 177 11.98 -7.24 -9.19
N MET A 178 10.99 -7.33 -10.08
CA MET A 178 10.73 -6.25 -11.05
C MET A 178 10.08 -5.06 -10.34
N GLN A 179 10.70 -3.89 -10.45
CA GLN A 179 10.21 -2.66 -9.85
C GLN A 179 10.14 -1.54 -10.89
N PHE A 180 9.17 -0.66 -10.71
CA PHE A 180 8.85 0.45 -11.60
C PHE A 180 8.69 1.73 -10.79
N SER A 181 9.23 2.84 -11.27
CA SER A 181 8.89 4.14 -10.71
C SER A 181 7.61 4.69 -11.33
N HIS A 182 6.88 5.47 -10.55
CA HIS A 182 5.69 6.16 -11.02
C HIS A 182 5.75 7.64 -10.64
N THR A 183 5.28 8.47 -11.55
CA THR A 183 5.17 9.91 -11.29
C THR A 183 4.03 10.22 -10.31
N LEU A 184 4.08 11.38 -9.66
CA LEU A 184 2.95 11.85 -8.85
C LEU A 184 1.68 12.07 -9.70
N ASP A 185 1.83 12.37 -11.00
CA ASP A 185 0.72 12.42 -11.95
C ASP A 185 0.03 11.06 -12.10
N GLU A 186 0.79 9.96 -12.12
CA GLU A 186 0.25 8.62 -12.16
C GLU A 186 -0.35 8.20 -10.83
N GLN A 187 0.36 8.45 -9.71
CA GLN A 187 -0.06 8.02 -8.37
C GLN A 187 -1.22 8.87 -7.81
N ILE A 188 -1.11 10.19 -7.83
CA ILE A 188 -2.14 11.10 -7.30
C ILE A 188 -3.13 11.48 -8.40
N GLY A 189 -2.64 11.89 -9.57
CA GLY A 189 -3.48 12.22 -10.72
C GLY A 189 -4.34 11.04 -11.15
N GLY A 190 -3.81 9.81 -11.13
CA GLY A 190 -4.56 8.59 -11.42
C GLY A 190 -5.73 8.34 -10.46
N GLN A 191 -5.58 8.66 -9.16
CA GLN A 191 -6.70 8.61 -8.22
C GLN A 191 -7.78 9.64 -8.57
N LEU A 192 -7.38 10.87 -8.88
CA LEU A 192 -8.33 11.94 -9.29
C LEU A 192 -9.05 11.58 -10.60
N GLU A 193 -8.34 11.05 -11.59
CA GLU A 193 -8.91 10.55 -12.86
C GLU A 193 -9.92 9.43 -12.65
N ALA A 194 -9.69 8.54 -11.67
CA ALA A 194 -10.62 7.48 -11.31
C ALA A 194 -11.90 8.01 -10.63
N GLY A 195 -11.93 9.28 -10.20
CA GLY A 195 -13.07 9.94 -9.58
C GLY A 195 -12.96 10.15 -8.07
N PHE A 196 -11.83 9.86 -7.47
CA PHE A 196 -11.58 10.13 -6.06
C PHE A 196 -11.47 11.64 -5.78
N THR A 197 -11.79 12.02 -4.55
CA THR A 197 -11.44 13.30 -3.96
C THR A 197 -10.31 13.11 -2.97
N LEU A 198 -9.17 13.73 -3.21
CA LEU A 198 -8.05 13.73 -2.28
C LEU A 198 -8.41 14.56 -1.05
N ARG A 199 -8.32 13.97 0.15
CA ARG A 199 -8.61 14.63 1.43
C ARG A 199 -7.38 15.12 2.12
N ALA A 200 -6.33 14.31 2.13
CA ALA A 200 -5.05 14.63 2.75
C ALA A 200 -3.92 13.83 2.11
N LEU A 201 -2.71 14.30 2.31
CA LEU A 201 -1.48 13.56 2.03
C LEU A 201 -0.40 13.95 3.03
N TYR A 202 0.60 13.10 3.18
CA TYR A 202 1.87 13.43 3.82
C TYR A 202 3.03 12.82 3.03
N GLU A 203 4.21 13.40 3.17
CA GLU A 203 5.46 12.88 2.63
C GLU A 203 6.25 12.17 3.71
N ASP A 204 7.05 11.18 3.30
CA ASP A 204 7.92 10.39 4.18
C ASP A 204 9.25 10.09 3.48
N THR A 205 10.23 9.64 4.24
CA THR A 205 11.57 9.27 3.78
C THR A 205 11.80 7.78 3.89
N ASN A 206 12.96 7.29 3.43
CA ASN A 206 13.36 5.88 3.56
C ASN A 206 13.50 5.40 5.02
N GLY A 207 13.70 6.32 5.96
CA GLY A 207 14.01 6.02 7.36
C GLY A 207 15.50 5.83 7.64
N GLU A 208 16.32 5.64 6.61
CA GLU A 208 17.78 5.53 6.66
C GLU A 208 18.36 5.98 5.31
N GLY A 209 19.68 6.07 5.23
CA GLY A 209 20.40 6.46 4.02
C GLY A 209 20.58 7.96 3.87
N ASN A 210 21.33 8.34 2.82
CA ASN A 210 21.74 9.72 2.58
C ASN A 210 20.55 10.64 2.28
N LEU A 211 19.54 10.15 1.53
CA LEU A 211 18.33 10.90 1.26
C LEU A 211 17.54 11.19 2.54
N HIS A 212 17.46 10.21 3.45
CA HIS A 212 16.82 10.39 4.76
C HIS A 212 17.55 11.42 5.63
N GLU A 213 18.89 11.35 5.71
CA GLU A 213 19.70 12.29 6.48
C GLU A 213 19.55 13.74 5.99
N HIS A 214 19.32 13.91 4.68
CA HIS A 214 19.06 15.20 4.06
C HIS A 214 17.57 15.58 4.01
N HIS A 215 16.70 14.80 4.65
CA HIS A 215 15.24 15.03 4.69
C HIS A 215 14.58 15.09 3.31
N VAL A 216 15.12 14.36 2.33
CA VAL A 216 14.52 14.25 0.99
C VAL A 216 13.36 13.25 1.06
N PRO A 217 12.12 13.66 0.79
CA PRO A 217 11.00 12.74 0.80
C PRO A 217 11.08 11.82 -0.43
N THR A 218 10.95 10.53 -0.20
CA THR A 218 10.97 9.48 -1.22
C THR A 218 9.65 8.73 -1.32
N PHE A 219 8.75 8.96 -0.37
CA PHE A 219 7.41 8.38 -0.32
C PHE A 219 6.35 9.45 -0.10
N VAL A 220 5.14 9.12 -0.50
CA VAL A 220 3.92 9.89 -0.22
C VAL A 220 2.81 8.94 0.20
N ALA A 221 2.06 9.30 1.22
CA ALA A 221 0.81 8.64 1.55
C ALA A 221 -0.37 9.55 1.22
N THR A 222 -1.49 8.97 0.79
CA THR A 222 -2.70 9.70 0.46
C THR A 222 -3.92 9.13 1.17
N TRP A 223 -4.86 10.01 1.49
CA TRP A 223 -6.23 9.68 1.85
C TRP A 223 -7.17 10.23 0.78
N SER A 224 -7.76 9.34 0.03
CA SER A 224 -8.71 9.63 -1.04
C SER A 224 -10.08 9.04 -0.73
N VAL A 225 -11.15 9.75 -1.07
CA VAL A 225 -12.52 9.35 -0.78
C VAL A 225 -13.31 9.25 -2.08
N LYS A 226 -14.06 8.16 -2.24
CA LYS A 226 -15.08 8.06 -3.28
C LYS A 226 -16.27 8.94 -2.87
N PRO A 227 -16.63 9.98 -3.64
CA PRO A 227 -17.76 10.82 -3.31
C PRO A 227 -19.05 10.01 -3.07
N ALA A 228 -19.89 10.46 -2.13
CA ALA A 228 -21.16 9.81 -1.83
C ALA A 228 -22.17 9.96 -2.99
N ARG A 229 -21.94 10.90 -3.90
CA ARG A 229 -22.65 11.12 -5.18
C ARG A 229 -21.74 11.87 -6.14
#